data_ae6f47fdf43a98088c27036608fcc854
#
_entry.id   ae6f47fdf43a98088c27036608fcc854
#
_cell.length_a   1.000
_cell.length_b   1.000
_cell.length_c   1.000
_cell.angle_alpha   90.00
_cell.angle_beta   90.00
_cell.angle_gamma   90.00
#
_symmetry.space_group_name_H-M   'P 1'
#
loop_
_entity.id
_entity.type
_entity.pdbx_description
1 polymer ?
#
loop_
_entity_poly.entity_id
_entity_poly.type
_entity_poly.pdbx_seq_one_letter_code
_entity_poly.pdbx_strand_id
1 'polypeptide(L)'
;EPFELIVTVASSTDQGSVHEALQDLNDPRMRSAEVRVLPANDGRDIAALFVGLVDVLAREDVDLIVRVHTMKMGTSAKNARRYFQSQQIDNIIDSPGYFSNLLALFESEPGLGVVFPPTVHIGYAPLGRGWSVYGPAAERLCKQLRVRVPLDGVSPLAPLGGMMVFRPRAMRALTAHKWAYDDYRREGAPGGADLARTQERIIANVAGESGFHCRTVMTERHAALSHISLEYTFDQLASTTPGYPVEQIQFLHRAGWMSAAGPGSFARMYLRFKYPRLARRTDPALDLLRRVLVKVKALRRPPRRSPSRAEGGKL
;
A
#
# COMPACT_ATOMS: atom_id res chain seq x y z
N GLU A 1 -5.83 -20.25 19.63
CA GLU A 1 -7.11 -19.70 19.20
C GLU A 1 -7.68 -20.49 18.03
N PRO A 2 -8.99 -20.83 18.02
CA PRO A 2 -9.63 -21.46 16.89
C PRO A 2 -9.79 -20.45 15.74
N PHE A 3 -9.70 -20.93 14.50
CA PHE A 3 -9.78 -20.09 13.30
C PHE A 3 -10.54 -20.76 12.16
N GLU A 4 -10.98 -19.96 11.21
CA GLU A 4 -11.51 -20.37 9.93
C GLU A 4 -10.54 -19.94 8.84
N LEU A 5 -10.32 -20.79 7.84
CA LEU A 5 -9.43 -20.51 6.72
C LEU A 5 -10.25 -20.32 5.44
N ILE A 6 -10.11 -19.18 4.82
CA ILE A 6 -10.74 -18.90 3.52
C ILE A 6 -9.66 -18.58 2.50
N VAL A 7 -9.56 -19.41 1.47
CA VAL A 7 -8.61 -19.22 0.37
C VAL A 7 -9.36 -18.74 -0.86
N THR A 8 -9.00 -17.58 -1.37
CA THR A 8 -9.56 -17.05 -2.62
C THR A 8 -8.63 -17.37 -3.79
N VAL A 9 -9.18 -17.91 -4.87
CA VAL A 9 -8.46 -18.25 -6.10
C VAL A 9 -9.09 -17.55 -7.30
N ALA A 10 -8.25 -17.18 -8.29
CA ALA A 10 -8.72 -16.46 -9.48
C ALA A 10 -9.22 -17.40 -10.59
N SER A 11 -9.00 -18.70 -10.49
CA SER A 11 -9.44 -19.68 -11.47
C SER A 11 -9.88 -20.99 -10.83
N SER A 12 -10.76 -21.70 -11.49
CA SER A 12 -11.16 -23.04 -11.08
C SER A 12 -10.02 -24.07 -11.17
N THR A 13 -9.03 -23.82 -12.04
CA THR A 13 -7.84 -24.67 -12.14
C THR A 13 -7.01 -24.63 -10.86
N ASP A 14 -6.89 -23.46 -10.24
CA ASP A 14 -6.15 -23.31 -8.99
C ASP A 14 -6.93 -23.89 -7.79
N GLN A 15 -8.25 -24.04 -7.92
CA GLN A 15 -9.12 -24.57 -6.87
C GLN A 15 -8.75 -26.01 -6.50
N GLY A 16 -8.46 -26.87 -7.48
CA GLY A 16 -8.12 -28.27 -7.26
C GLY A 16 -6.85 -28.45 -6.44
N SER A 17 -5.77 -27.79 -6.86
CA SER A 17 -4.47 -27.86 -6.16
C SER A 17 -4.51 -27.25 -4.76
N VAL A 18 -5.30 -26.20 -4.55
CA VAL A 18 -5.51 -25.64 -3.23
C VAL A 18 -6.33 -26.60 -2.35
N HIS A 19 -7.35 -27.23 -2.91
CA HIS A 19 -8.17 -28.20 -2.19
C HIS A 19 -7.35 -29.41 -1.70
N GLU A 20 -6.49 -29.96 -2.58
CA GLU A 20 -5.54 -31.01 -2.20
C GLU A 20 -4.62 -30.57 -1.05
N ALA A 21 -4.03 -29.37 -1.18
CA ALA A 21 -3.16 -28.85 -0.14
C ALA A 21 -3.89 -28.62 1.22
N LEU A 22 -5.19 -28.31 1.18
CA LEU A 22 -6.00 -28.12 2.39
C LEU A 22 -6.41 -29.46 3.04
N GLN A 23 -6.55 -30.53 2.27
CA GLN A 23 -6.85 -31.87 2.80
C GLN A 23 -5.72 -32.40 3.69
N ASP A 24 -4.49 -32.02 3.41
CA ASP A 24 -3.31 -32.41 4.18
C ASP A 24 -3.15 -31.58 5.48
N LEU A 25 -3.91 -30.48 5.62
CA LEU A 25 -3.88 -29.64 6.81
C LEU A 25 -4.78 -30.22 7.91
N ASN A 26 -4.14 -30.81 8.91
CA ASN A 26 -4.83 -31.34 10.09
C ASN A 26 -4.47 -30.52 11.34
N ASP A 27 -5.01 -29.32 11.46
CA ASP A 27 -4.86 -28.48 12.67
C ASP A 27 -6.17 -28.53 13.47
N PRO A 28 -6.16 -29.03 14.72
CA PRO A 28 -7.36 -29.14 15.55
C PRO A 28 -8.00 -27.78 15.91
N ARG A 29 -7.30 -26.67 15.68
CA ARG A 29 -7.83 -25.33 15.89
C ARG A 29 -8.57 -24.79 14.65
N MET A 30 -8.39 -25.42 13.47
CA MET A 30 -9.08 -25.04 12.25
C MET A 30 -10.52 -25.57 12.29
N ARG A 31 -11.49 -24.67 12.43
CA ARG A 31 -12.92 -25.00 12.46
C ARG A 31 -13.48 -25.34 11.09
N SER A 32 -13.02 -24.61 10.07
CA SER A 32 -13.40 -24.82 8.67
C SER A 32 -12.32 -24.33 7.72
N ALA A 33 -12.30 -24.91 6.51
CA ALA A 33 -11.51 -24.45 5.38
C ALA A 33 -12.42 -24.31 4.16
N GLU A 34 -12.42 -23.14 3.53
CA GLU A 34 -13.22 -22.84 2.35
C GLU A 34 -12.33 -22.35 1.21
N VAL A 35 -12.56 -22.83 -0.01
CA VAL A 35 -11.91 -22.32 -1.23
C VAL A 35 -12.95 -21.61 -2.07
N ARG A 36 -12.79 -20.30 -2.25
CA ARG A 36 -13.68 -19.47 -3.07
C ARG A 36 -13.03 -19.13 -4.40
N VAL A 37 -13.67 -19.52 -5.48
CA VAL A 37 -13.29 -19.07 -6.83
C VAL A 37 -13.91 -17.71 -7.07
N LEU A 38 -13.06 -16.70 -7.31
CA LEU A 38 -13.53 -15.36 -7.60
C LEU A 38 -13.94 -15.22 -9.07
N PRO A 39 -15.03 -14.50 -9.36
CA PRO A 39 -15.53 -14.34 -10.74
C PRO A 39 -14.61 -13.49 -11.61
N ALA A 40 -13.72 -12.70 -10.98
CA ALA A 40 -12.76 -11.84 -11.66
C ALA A 40 -11.54 -11.60 -10.76
N ASN A 41 -10.40 -11.32 -11.39
CA ASN A 41 -9.16 -10.92 -10.70
C ASN A 41 -8.85 -9.42 -10.89
N ASP A 42 -9.88 -8.64 -11.20
CA ASP A 42 -9.77 -7.19 -11.31
C ASP A 42 -9.59 -6.57 -9.91
N GLY A 43 -8.73 -5.56 -9.79
CA GLY A 43 -8.43 -4.95 -8.50
C GLY A 43 -7.58 -5.82 -7.57
N ARG A 44 -7.07 -6.94 -8.08
CA ARG A 44 -6.13 -7.82 -7.37
C ARG A 44 -6.71 -8.33 -6.03
N ASP A 45 -5.83 -8.48 -5.06
CA ASP A 45 -6.09 -8.90 -3.69
C ASP A 45 -7.06 -7.98 -2.92
N ILE A 46 -7.10 -6.68 -3.23
CA ILE A 46 -8.01 -5.72 -2.56
C ILE A 46 -9.45 -5.93 -2.97
N ALA A 47 -9.73 -6.18 -4.26
CA ALA A 47 -11.08 -6.51 -4.69
C ALA A 47 -11.53 -7.87 -4.14
N ALA A 48 -10.62 -8.85 -4.03
CA ALA A 48 -10.91 -10.10 -3.35
C ALA A 48 -11.44 -9.86 -1.93
N LEU A 49 -10.83 -8.92 -1.19
CA LEU A 49 -11.25 -8.58 0.17
C LEU A 49 -12.62 -7.86 0.20
N PHE A 50 -12.75 -6.75 -0.53
CA PHE A 50 -13.93 -5.88 -0.38
C PHE A 50 -15.12 -6.25 -1.26
N VAL A 51 -14.95 -7.16 -2.22
CA VAL A 51 -16.03 -7.71 -3.05
C VAL A 51 -16.24 -9.19 -2.79
N GLY A 52 -15.16 -9.99 -2.87
CA GLY A 52 -15.23 -11.44 -2.75
C GLY A 52 -15.49 -11.96 -1.34
N LEU A 53 -15.11 -11.19 -0.31
CA LEU A 53 -15.22 -11.57 1.11
C LEU A 53 -16.05 -10.57 1.92
N VAL A 54 -16.94 -9.81 1.27
CA VAL A 54 -17.79 -8.81 1.94
C VAL A 54 -18.69 -9.42 3.02
N ASP A 55 -19.18 -10.64 2.81
CA ASP A 55 -19.95 -11.41 3.77
C ASP A 55 -19.14 -11.72 5.03
N VAL A 56 -17.88 -12.09 4.89
CA VAL A 56 -16.95 -12.35 6.01
C VAL A 56 -16.67 -11.06 6.78
N LEU A 57 -16.45 -9.96 6.06
CA LEU A 57 -16.22 -8.64 6.66
C LEU A 57 -17.45 -8.10 7.41
N ALA A 58 -18.64 -8.56 7.07
CA ALA A 58 -19.90 -8.18 7.73
C ALA A 58 -20.22 -9.01 8.98
N ARG A 59 -19.49 -10.07 9.26
CA ARG A 59 -19.71 -10.94 10.42
C ARG A 59 -19.39 -10.21 11.72
N GLU A 60 -20.27 -10.34 12.71
CA GLU A 60 -20.10 -9.75 14.05
C GLU A 60 -19.35 -10.68 15.01
N ASP A 61 -19.31 -12.00 14.71
CA ASP A 61 -18.65 -13.03 15.48
C ASP A 61 -17.15 -13.19 15.15
N VAL A 62 -16.63 -12.40 14.19
CA VAL A 62 -15.22 -12.38 13.81
C VAL A 62 -14.53 -11.18 14.44
N ASP A 63 -13.63 -11.43 15.39
CA ASP A 63 -12.88 -10.38 16.06
C ASP A 63 -11.70 -9.88 15.23
N LEU A 64 -10.96 -10.79 14.60
CA LEU A 64 -9.75 -10.47 13.83
C LEU A 64 -9.73 -11.23 12.51
N ILE A 65 -9.22 -10.56 11.48
CA ILE A 65 -8.91 -11.17 10.19
C ILE A 65 -7.41 -11.03 9.94
N VAL A 66 -6.77 -12.18 9.70
CA VAL A 66 -5.38 -12.26 9.23
C VAL A 66 -5.40 -12.35 7.72
N ARG A 67 -4.86 -11.35 7.06
CA ARG A 67 -4.85 -11.28 5.62
C ARG A 67 -3.44 -11.42 5.06
N VAL A 68 -3.23 -12.50 4.34
CA VAL A 68 -2.02 -12.77 3.57
C VAL A 68 -2.39 -13.14 2.12
N HIS A 69 -1.50 -12.96 1.20
CA HIS A 69 -1.73 -13.33 -0.20
C HIS A 69 -0.43 -13.62 -0.94
N THR A 70 -0.52 -14.34 -2.03
CA THR A 70 0.62 -14.58 -2.93
C THR A 70 0.93 -13.32 -3.72
N MET A 71 2.22 -13.08 -4.00
CA MET A 71 2.66 -11.98 -4.86
C MET A 71 3.19 -12.53 -6.18
N LYS A 72 2.65 -12.04 -7.29
CA LYS A 72 3.12 -12.42 -8.63
C LYS A 72 4.57 -11.97 -8.82
N MET A 73 5.47 -12.94 -8.96
CA MET A 73 6.90 -12.70 -9.17
C MET A 73 7.17 -12.37 -10.64
N GLY A 74 7.51 -11.12 -10.93
CA GLY A 74 7.99 -10.75 -12.27
C GLY A 74 9.48 -11.06 -12.45
N THR A 75 9.95 -11.07 -13.68
CA THR A 75 11.35 -11.41 -14.03
C THR A 75 12.35 -10.34 -13.61
N SER A 76 11.98 -9.05 -13.64
CA SER A 76 12.85 -7.95 -13.22
C SER A 76 12.86 -7.76 -11.70
N ALA A 77 14.02 -7.45 -11.14
CA ALA A 77 14.24 -7.21 -9.70
C ALA A 77 13.80 -8.38 -8.79
N LYS A 78 14.05 -9.62 -9.22
CA LYS A 78 13.61 -10.83 -8.52
C LYS A 78 13.98 -10.86 -7.02
N ASN A 79 15.22 -10.46 -6.67
CA ASN A 79 15.68 -10.47 -5.28
C ASN A 79 14.95 -9.43 -4.42
N ALA A 80 14.73 -8.22 -4.92
CA ALA A 80 14.01 -7.19 -4.20
C ALA A 80 12.55 -7.59 -3.95
N ARG A 81 11.92 -8.25 -4.92
CA ARG A 81 10.54 -8.75 -4.77
C ARG A 81 10.44 -9.91 -3.79
N ARG A 82 11.40 -10.85 -3.83
CA ARG A 82 11.47 -11.95 -2.86
C ARG A 82 11.66 -11.42 -1.45
N TYR A 83 12.55 -10.44 -1.28
CA TYR A 83 12.74 -9.79 0.00
C TYR A 83 11.45 -9.08 0.46
N PHE A 84 10.78 -8.35 -0.42
CA PHE A 84 9.52 -7.68 -0.09
C PHE A 84 8.44 -8.68 0.32
N GLN A 85 8.30 -9.79 -0.40
CA GLN A 85 7.34 -10.85 -0.05
C GLN A 85 7.65 -11.47 1.31
N SER A 86 8.91 -11.85 1.56
CA SER A 86 9.35 -12.38 2.85
C SER A 86 9.06 -11.37 3.97
N GLN A 87 9.44 -10.10 3.77
CA GLN A 87 9.20 -9.04 4.73
C GLN A 87 7.70 -8.87 5.06
N GLN A 88 6.82 -9.01 4.08
CA GLN A 88 5.38 -8.92 4.32
C GLN A 88 4.84 -10.13 5.09
N ILE A 89 5.21 -11.34 4.69
CA ILE A 89 4.73 -12.59 5.31
C ILE A 89 5.32 -12.75 6.72
N ASP A 90 6.64 -12.66 6.85
CA ASP A 90 7.33 -12.90 8.12
C ASP A 90 6.87 -11.92 9.20
N ASN A 91 6.59 -10.66 8.85
CA ASN A 91 6.13 -9.67 9.82
C ASN A 91 4.62 -9.82 10.18
N ILE A 92 3.93 -10.81 9.65
CA ILE A 92 2.55 -11.15 10.03
C ILE A 92 2.48 -12.54 10.68
N ILE A 93 3.17 -13.56 10.11
CA ILE A 93 3.02 -14.96 10.52
C ILE A 93 4.36 -15.71 10.65
N ASP A 94 5.43 -15.06 11.10
CA ASP A 94 6.79 -15.65 11.15
C ASP A 94 6.83 -16.97 11.95
N SER A 95 6.32 -16.96 13.17
CA SER A 95 6.35 -18.11 14.07
C SER A 95 5.14 -18.13 15.02
N PRO A 96 4.81 -19.29 15.61
CA PRO A 96 3.72 -19.37 16.59
C PRO A 96 3.86 -18.36 17.73
N GLY A 97 5.07 -18.19 18.27
CA GLY A 97 5.34 -17.25 19.36
C GLY A 97 5.15 -15.80 18.93
N TYR A 98 5.66 -15.43 17.76
CA TYR A 98 5.47 -14.11 17.19
C TYR A 98 3.98 -13.81 16.96
N PHE A 99 3.26 -14.76 16.38
CA PHE A 99 1.83 -14.61 16.12
C PHE A 99 1.01 -14.52 17.40
N SER A 100 1.35 -15.31 18.44
CA SER A 100 0.72 -15.21 19.77
C SER A 100 0.91 -13.84 20.39
N ASN A 101 2.13 -13.26 20.27
CA ASN A 101 2.39 -11.90 20.75
C ASN A 101 1.58 -10.86 19.97
N LEU A 102 1.36 -11.08 18.66
CA LEU A 102 0.55 -10.20 17.85
C LEU A 102 -0.93 -10.25 18.26
N LEU A 103 -1.46 -11.43 18.58
CA LEU A 103 -2.82 -11.57 19.14
C LEU A 103 -2.93 -10.89 20.51
N ALA A 104 -1.98 -11.12 21.40
CA ALA A 104 -1.92 -10.47 22.71
C ALA A 104 -1.86 -8.93 22.61
N LEU A 105 -1.23 -8.40 21.58
CA LEU A 105 -1.24 -6.97 21.32
C LEU A 105 -2.66 -6.44 21.05
N PHE A 106 -3.46 -7.15 20.26
CA PHE A 106 -4.86 -6.78 20.05
C PHE A 106 -5.73 -6.93 21.31
N GLU A 107 -5.44 -7.90 22.16
CA GLU A 107 -6.13 -8.09 23.44
C GLU A 107 -5.81 -6.95 24.42
N SER A 108 -4.54 -6.57 24.50
CA SER A 108 -4.07 -5.48 25.38
C SER A 108 -4.50 -4.09 24.93
N GLU A 109 -4.80 -3.92 23.62
CA GLU A 109 -5.18 -2.64 23.03
C GLU A 109 -6.55 -2.74 22.32
N PRO A 110 -7.66 -2.58 23.03
CA PRO A 110 -9.01 -2.66 22.42
C PRO A 110 -9.24 -1.65 21.30
N GLY A 111 -8.55 -0.50 21.33
CA GLY A 111 -8.58 0.53 20.30
C GLY A 111 -7.68 0.24 19.08
N LEU A 112 -6.89 -0.84 19.08
CA LEU A 112 -6.08 -1.23 17.95
C LEU A 112 -6.96 -1.87 16.88
N GLY A 113 -7.01 -1.25 15.71
CA GLY A 113 -7.83 -1.71 14.59
C GLY A 113 -7.08 -2.47 13.52
N VAL A 114 -5.84 -2.08 13.25
CA VAL A 114 -5.03 -2.65 12.16
C VAL A 114 -3.57 -2.74 12.54
N VAL A 115 -2.96 -3.87 12.23
CA VAL A 115 -1.49 -4.06 12.30
C VAL A 115 -0.99 -4.51 10.92
N PHE A 116 0.16 -3.98 10.52
CA PHE A 116 0.77 -4.32 9.23
C PHE A 116 2.29 -4.10 9.27
N PRO A 117 3.04 -4.74 8.35
CA PRO A 117 4.47 -4.48 8.22
C PRO A 117 4.75 -3.03 7.84
N PRO A 118 5.81 -2.41 8.36
CA PRO A 118 6.19 -1.07 7.96
C PRO A 118 6.67 -1.04 6.51
N THR A 119 6.76 0.16 5.96
CA THR A 119 7.31 0.39 4.62
C THR A 119 8.74 -0.13 4.52
N VAL A 120 9.03 -0.89 3.46
CA VAL A 120 10.38 -1.42 3.21
C VAL A 120 11.34 -0.30 2.80
N HIS A 121 12.47 -0.21 3.47
CA HIS A 121 13.53 0.77 3.18
C HIS A 121 14.73 0.18 2.45
N ILE A 122 14.77 -1.15 2.26
CA ILE A 122 15.85 -1.87 1.58
C ILE A 122 15.48 -2.10 0.11
N GLY A 123 16.35 -1.72 -0.79
CA GLY A 123 16.13 -1.80 -2.22
C GLY A 123 15.34 -0.61 -2.74
N TYR A 124 14.10 -0.82 -3.17
CA TYR A 124 13.24 0.26 -3.64
C TYR A 124 12.57 0.96 -2.46
N ALA A 125 13.14 2.07 -2.03
CA ALA A 125 12.59 2.87 -0.94
C ALA A 125 11.55 3.87 -1.47
N PRO A 126 10.33 3.89 -0.94
CA PRO A 126 9.32 4.89 -1.29
C PRO A 126 9.51 6.23 -0.56
N LEU A 127 10.68 6.51 0.00
CA LEU A 127 10.98 7.71 0.79
C LEU A 127 10.38 8.97 0.17
N GLY A 128 9.45 9.60 0.85
CA GLY A 128 8.72 10.78 0.38
C GLY A 128 7.82 10.55 -0.84
N ARG A 129 7.61 9.33 -1.29
CA ARG A 129 6.80 8.97 -2.46
C ARG A 129 5.70 7.96 -2.16
N GLY A 130 5.37 7.74 -0.90
CA GLY A 130 4.36 6.77 -0.52
C GLY A 130 3.01 7.03 -1.20
N TRP A 131 2.63 8.28 -1.38
CA TRP A 131 1.44 8.65 -2.14
C TRP A 131 1.62 8.45 -3.65
N SER A 132 2.83 8.64 -4.22
CA SER A 132 3.07 8.58 -5.66
C SER A 132 2.03 9.42 -6.44
N VAL A 133 1.27 8.78 -7.34
CA VAL A 133 0.17 9.42 -8.11
C VAL A 133 -1.18 9.31 -7.41
N TYR A 134 -1.25 8.63 -6.27
CA TYR A 134 -2.52 8.25 -5.60
C TYR A 134 -3.07 9.31 -4.65
N GLY A 135 -2.30 10.32 -4.23
CA GLY A 135 -2.72 11.33 -3.28
C GLY A 135 -4.07 12.00 -3.66
N PRO A 136 -4.20 12.58 -4.86
CA PRO A 136 -5.46 13.21 -5.29
C PRO A 136 -6.63 12.21 -5.40
N ALA A 137 -6.36 10.93 -5.71
CA ALA A 137 -7.39 9.89 -5.73
C ALA A 137 -7.82 9.50 -4.31
N ALA A 138 -6.87 9.42 -3.38
CA ALA A 138 -7.14 9.16 -1.97
C ALA A 138 -8.00 10.28 -1.34
N GLU A 139 -7.70 11.56 -1.63
CA GLU A 139 -8.52 12.68 -1.17
C GLU A 139 -9.98 12.57 -1.65
N ARG A 140 -10.17 12.25 -2.94
CA ARG A 140 -11.52 12.04 -3.49
C ARG A 140 -12.23 10.86 -2.85
N LEU A 141 -11.52 9.74 -2.68
CA LEU A 141 -12.08 8.53 -2.08
C LEU A 141 -12.45 8.75 -0.61
N CYS A 142 -11.59 9.39 0.19
CA CYS A 142 -11.90 9.77 1.56
C CYS A 142 -13.15 10.65 1.64
N LYS A 143 -13.28 11.63 0.75
CA LYS A 143 -14.48 12.48 0.68
C LYS A 143 -15.73 11.66 0.33
N GLN A 144 -15.64 10.74 -0.64
CA GLN A 144 -16.75 9.85 -1.03
C GLN A 144 -17.19 8.97 0.14
N LEU A 145 -16.23 8.40 0.88
CA LEU A 145 -16.46 7.53 2.03
C LEU A 145 -16.75 8.29 3.33
N ARG A 146 -16.75 9.63 3.29
CA ARG A 146 -16.92 10.51 4.46
C ARG A 146 -15.85 10.28 5.56
N VAL A 147 -14.65 9.89 5.15
CA VAL A 147 -13.49 9.79 6.04
C VAL A 147 -12.93 11.19 6.28
N ARG A 148 -12.98 11.66 7.54
CA ARG A 148 -12.56 13.00 7.97
C ARG A 148 -11.13 13.04 8.48
N VAL A 149 -10.55 11.88 8.81
CA VAL A 149 -9.15 11.79 9.23
C VAL A 149 -8.25 12.33 8.10
N PRO A 150 -7.44 13.37 8.39
CA PRO A 150 -6.64 14.02 7.36
C PRO A 150 -5.58 13.06 6.80
N LEU A 151 -5.30 13.20 5.52
CA LEU A 151 -4.20 12.48 4.88
C LEU A 151 -2.87 13.15 5.26
N ASP A 152 -1.86 12.35 5.55
CA ASP A 152 -0.49 12.86 5.73
C ASP A 152 0.00 13.52 4.44
N GLY A 153 0.68 14.66 4.56
CA GLY A 153 1.14 15.43 3.39
C GLY A 153 2.33 14.80 2.64
N VAL A 154 2.98 13.80 3.23
CA VAL A 154 4.23 13.21 2.72
C VAL A 154 4.05 11.76 2.28
N SER A 155 3.54 10.92 3.17
CA SER A 155 3.43 9.49 2.92
C SER A 155 2.22 8.90 3.66
N PRO A 156 1.49 7.95 3.07
CA PRO A 156 0.42 7.26 3.79
C PRO A 156 1.00 6.36 4.88
N LEU A 157 0.35 6.29 6.01
CA LEU A 157 0.45 5.16 6.91
C LEU A 157 -0.46 4.07 6.35
N ALA A 158 0.12 3.03 5.74
CA ALA A 158 -0.66 2.08 4.98
C ALA A 158 0.01 0.69 4.90
N PRO A 159 -0.76 -0.39 4.82
CA PRO A 159 -0.26 -1.74 4.58
C PRO A 159 0.15 -1.90 3.11
N LEU A 160 1.23 -1.21 2.71
CA LEU A 160 1.75 -1.30 1.34
C LEU A 160 2.20 -2.74 1.04
N GLY A 161 1.50 -3.41 0.13
CA GLY A 161 1.64 -4.83 -0.12
C GLY A 161 0.41 -5.63 0.34
N GLY A 162 -0.53 -5.00 1.03
CA GLY A 162 -1.84 -5.52 1.34
C GLY A 162 -1.92 -6.56 2.45
N MET A 163 -0.82 -6.97 3.08
CA MET A 163 -0.84 -7.92 4.18
C MET A 163 -1.03 -7.22 5.52
N MET A 164 -1.94 -7.71 6.33
CA MET A 164 -2.32 -7.07 7.59
C MET A 164 -3.13 -8.00 8.48
N VAL A 165 -3.18 -7.67 9.77
CA VAL A 165 -4.18 -8.21 10.71
C VAL A 165 -5.08 -7.07 11.13
N PHE A 166 -6.39 -7.27 11.13
CA PHE A 166 -7.30 -6.18 11.40
C PHE A 166 -8.63 -6.63 12.02
N ARG A 167 -9.27 -5.72 12.75
CA ARG A 167 -10.66 -5.89 13.17
C ARG A 167 -11.58 -5.51 12.02
N PRO A 168 -12.58 -6.35 11.65
CA PRO A 168 -13.54 -5.99 10.59
C PRO A 168 -14.20 -4.62 10.82
N ARG A 169 -14.50 -4.29 12.06
CA ARG A 169 -15.09 -2.99 12.46
C ARG A 169 -14.23 -1.78 12.11
N ALA A 170 -12.90 -1.92 12.04
CA ALA A 170 -11.99 -0.85 11.64
C ALA A 170 -12.12 -0.50 10.14
N MET A 171 -12.66 -1.42 9.32
CA MET A 171 -12.86 -1.22 7.88
C MET A 171 -14.27 -0.72 7.52
N ARG A 172 -15.10 -0.35 8.50
CA ARG A 172 -16.51 -0.03 8.30
C ARG A 172 -16.79 0.97 7.17
N ALA A 173 -15.99 2.02 7.05
CA ALA A 173 -16.20 3.01 5.98
C ALA A 173 -15.97 2.43 4.56
N LEU A 174 -15.06 1.45 4.42
CA LEU A 174 -14.86 0.72 3.15
C LEU A 174 -15.91 -0.36 2.93
N THR A 175 -16.31 -1.08 3.96
CA THR A 175 -17.27 -2.20 3.84
C THR A 175 -18.71 -1.72 3.70
N ALA A 176 -19.06 -0.54 4.20
CA ALA A 176 -20.37 0.06 4.03
C ALA A 176 -20.65 0.51 2.57
N HIS A 177 -19.61 0.69 1.77
CA HIS A 177 -19.74 0.97 0.36
C HIS A 177 -19.86 -0.34 -0.44
N LYS A 178 -20.84 -0.42 -1.32
CA LYS A 178 -21.04 -1.60 -2.18
C LYS A 178 -20.09 -1.54 -3.37
N TRP A 179 -18.93 -2.17 -3.24
CA TRP A 179 -17.95 -2.32 -4.32
C TRP A 179 -18.36 -3.44 -5.26
N ALA A 180 -18.04 -3.26 -6.56
CA ALA A 180 -18.18 -4.28 -7.58
C ALA A 180 -16.84 -4.48 -8.32
N TYR A 181 -16.60 -5.64 -8.90
CA TYR A 181 -15.38 -5.89 -9.69
C TYR A 181 -15.21 -4.89 -10.84
N ASP A 182 -16.30 -4.40 -11.41
CA ASP A 182 -16.28 -3.40 -12.48
C ASP A 182 -15.70 -2.05 -12.04
N ASP A 183 -15.76 -1.72 -10.76
CA ASP A 183 -15.13 -0.49 -10.23
C ASP A 183 -13.61 -0.57 -10.33
N TYR A 184 -13.05 -1.76 -10.24
CA TYR A 184 -11.61 -2.02 -10.32
C TYR A 184 -11.09 -2.19 -11.76
N ARG A 185 -11.97 -2.50 -12.74
CA ARG A 185 -11.59 -2.63 -14.15
C ARG A 185 -11.19 -1.34 -14.82
N ARG A 186 -11.51 -0.22 -14.23
CA ARG A 186 -11.18 1.13 -14.75
C ARG A 186 -9.70 1.48 -14.59
N GLU A 187 -8.81 0.49 -14.64
CA GLU A 187 -7.36 0.68 -14.69
C GLU A 187 -6.99 1.42 -15.97
N GLY A 188 -6.64 2.68 -15.85
CA GLY A 188 -6.30 3.56 -16.98
C GLY A 188 -7.01 4.90 -16.95
N ALA A 189 -7.76 5.21 -15.89
CA ALA A 189 -8.28 6.55 -15.66
C ALA A 189 -7.16 7.61 -15.76
N PRO A 190 -7.46 8.81 -16.25
CA PRO A 190 -6.48 9.89 -16.37
C PRO A 190 -5.77 10.13 -15.04
N GLY A 191 -4.45 9.83 -14.98
CA GLY A 191 -3.65 9.95 -13.76
C GLY A 191 -3.04 8.64 -13.25
N GLY A 192 -3.43 7.47 -13.77
CA GLY A 192 -2.82 6.16 -13.45
C GLY A 192 -3.02 5.67 -12.01
N ALA A 193 -3.99 6.23 -11.29
CA ALA A 193 -4.34 5.81 -9.95
C ALA A 193 -5.45 4.75 -10.01
N ASP A 194 -5.13 3.49 -9.71
CA ASP A 194 -6.12 2.43 -9.59
C ASP A 194 -6.82 2.47 -8.22
N LEU A 195 -8.06 1.98 -8.18
CA LEU A 195 -8.90 1.99 -6.99
C LEU A 195 -8.30 1.12 -5.89
N ALA A 196 -7.81 -0.07 -6.22
CA ALA A 196 -7.26 -1.01 -5.25
C ALA A 196 -6.08 -0.41 -4.48
N ARG A 197 -5.12 0.18 -5.18
CA ARG A 197 -3.97 0.84 -4.54
C ARG A 197 -4.36 2.11 -3.80
N THR A 198 -5.41 2.79 -4.23
CA THR A 198 -5.94 3.95 -3.52
C THR A 198 -6.57 3.51 -2.20
N GLN A 199 -7.37 2.45 -2.20
CA GLN A 199 -7.96 1.86 -1.00
C GLN A 199 -6.88 1.38 -0.03
N GLU A 200 -5.88 0.65 -0.51
CA GLU A 200 -4.74 0.20 0.30
C GLU A 200 -4.10 1.37 1.09
N ARG A 201 -3.96 2.54 0.43
CA ARG A 201 -3.28 3.69 1.03
C ARG A 201 -4.09 4.46 2.06
N ILE A 202 -5.40 4.30 2.08
CA ILE A 202 -6.27 4.99 3.05
C ILE A 202 -6.72 4.11 4.22
N ILE A 203 -6.26 2.87 4.31
CA ILE A 203 -6.70 1.91 5.35
C ILE A 203 -6.55 2.49 6.75
N ALA A 204 -5.42 3.13 7.07
CA ALA A 204 -5.23 3.72 8.39
C ALA A 204 -6.19 4.91 8.65
N ASN A 205 -6.50 5.71 7.62
CA ASN A 205 -7.46 6.80 7.74
C ASN A 205 -8.88 6.25 7.96
N VAL A 206 -9.23 5.15 7.29
CA VAL A 206 -10.52 4.46 7.47
C VAL A 206 -10.64 3.87 8.88
N ALA A 207 -9.57 3.24 9.37
CA ALA A 207 -9.53 2.75 10.75
C ALA A 207 -9.69 3.90 11.76
N GLY A 208 -8.99 5.00 11.54
CA GLY A 208 -9.09 6.21 12.36
C GLY A 208 -10.51 6.82 12.37
N GLU A 209 -11.19 6.87 11.22
CA GLU A 209 -12.59 7.32 11.14
C GLU A 209 -13.54 6.42 11.92
N SER A 210 -13.22 5.13 12.01
CA SER A 210 -13.97 4.15 12.82
C SER A 210 -13.57 4.17 14.31
N GLY A 211 -12.70 5.08 14.74
CA GLY A 211 -12.23 5.22 16.13
C GLY A 211 -11.10 4.29 16.53
N PHE A 212 -10.44 3.64 15.59
CA PHE A 212 -9.32 2.75 15.83
C PHE A 212 -7.98 3.38 15.44
N HIS A 213 -6.92 2.98 16.13
CA HIS A 213 -5.56 3.30 15.72
C HIS A 213 -4.89 2.12 15.00
N CYS A 214 -3.76 2.40 14.35
CA CYS A 214 -2.95 1.42 13.63
C CYS A 214 -1.55 1.34 14.23
N ARG A 215 -0.94 0.14 14.15
CA ARG A 215 0.47 -0.06 14.47
C ARG A 215 1.20 -0.76 13.33
N THR A 216 2.47 -0.45 13.19
CA THR A 216 3.38 -1.28 12.40
C THR A 216 4.05 -2.30 13.30
N VAL A 217 4.23 -3.52 12.78
CA VAL A 217 4.87 -4.63 13.49
C VAL A 217 5.97 -5.22 12.63
N MET A 218 7.03 -5.68 13.28
CA MET A 218 8.21 -6.20 12.61
C MET A 218 8.87 -7.27 13.47
N THR A 219 9.35 -8.34 12.83
CA THR A 219 10.21 -9.32 13.51
C THR A 219 11.55 -8.70 13.85
N GLU A 220 12.22 -9.22 14.87
CA GLU A 220 13.54 -8.76 15.29
C GLU A 220 14.54 -8.77 14.12
N ARG A 221 14.53 -9.84 13.32
CA ARG A 221 15.38 -9.98 12.14
C ARG A 221 15.17 -8.85 11.13
N HIS A 222 13.93 -8.55 10.79
CA HIS A 222 13.60 -7.48 9.84
C HIS A 222 13.83 -6.09 10.44
N ALA A 223 13.64 -5.92 11.75
CA ALA A 223 13.95 -4.70 12.46
C ALA A 223 15.44 -4.38 12.40
N ALA A 224 16.31 -5.36 12.70
CA ALA A 224 17.76 -5.22 12.62
C ALA A 224 18.21 -4.84 11.19
N LEU A 225 17.71 -5.54 10.17
CA LEU A 225 18.04 -5.23 8.77
C LEU A 225 17.56 -3.84 8.35
N SER A 226 16.37 -3.44 8.77
CA SER A 226 15.82 -2.11 8.46
C SER A 226 16.61 -1.02 9.13
N HIS A 227 17.00 -1.20 10.40
CA HIS A 227 17.80 -0.24 11.16
C HIS A 227 19.18 -0.03 10.52
N ILE A 228 19.91 -1.11 10.25
CA ILE A 228 21.23 -1.05 9.59
C ILE A 228 21.13 -0.35 8.23
N SER A 229 20.10 -0.67 7.44
CA SER A 229 19.89 -0.03 6.14
C SER A 229 19.61 1.47 6.25
N LEU A 230 18.83 1.88 7.25
CA LEU A 230 18.54 3.29 7.50
C LEU A 230 19.78 4.04 7.99
N GLU A 231 20.55 3.48 8.91
CA GLU A 231 21.82 4.05 9.37
C GLU A 231 22.78 4.25 8.20
N TYR A 232 23.02 3.21 7.41
CA TYR A 232 23.89 3.30 6.22
C TYR A 232 23.41 4.38 5.24
N THR A 233 22.11 4.42 4.96
CA THR A 233 21.54 5.41 4.04
C THR A 233 21.70 6.82 4.61
N PHE A 234 21.51 6.98 5.92
CA PHE A 234 21.65 8.25 6.60
C PHE A 234 23.10 8.74 6.56
N ASP A 235 24.07 7.87 6.85
CA ASP A 235 25.50 8.19 6.79
C ASP A 235 25.93 8.63 5.39
N GLN A 236 25.47 7.90 4.36
CA GLN A 236 25.74 8.27 2.96
C GLN A 236 25.18 9.66 2.62
N LEU A 237 23.98 9.95 3.06
CA LEU A 237 23.35 11.25 2.82
C LEU A 237 23.98 12.36 3.66
N ALA A 238 24.29 12.10 4.92
CA ALA A 238 24.94 13.04 5.82
C ALA A 238 26.35 13.41 5.37
N SER A 239 27.10 12.46 4.80
CA SER A 239 28.43 12.71 4.26
C SER A 239 28.46 13.68 3.06
N THR A 240 27.33 13.81 2.37
CA THR A 240 27.21 14.69 1.18
C THR A 240 26.51 16.01 1.48
N THR A 241 25.90 16.17 2.65
CA THR A 241 25.10 17.34 3.00
C THR A 241 25.71 18.05 4.22
N PRO A 242 26.28 19.25 4.06
CA PRO A 242 26.81 20.01 5.21
C PRO A 242 25.68 20.53 6.10
N GLY A 243 25.93 20.67 7.38
CA GLY A 243 24.99 21.23 8.37
C GLY A 243 24.83 20.37 9.61
N TYR A 244 24.03 20.86 10.55
CA TYR A 244 23.70 20.13 11.77
C TYR A 244 22.72 18.98 11.47
N PRO A 245 22.72 17.89 12.26
CA PRO A 245 21.85 16.72 12.00
C PRO A 245 20.37 17.05 11.79
N VAL A 246 19.83 18.00 12.54
CA VAL A 246 18.44 18.47 12.40
C VAL A 246 18.20 19.13 11.04
N GLU A 247 19.15 19.92 10.57
CA GLU A 247 19.05 20.57 9.25
C GLU A 247 19.18 19.55 8.13
N GLN A 248 20.07 18.58 8.28
CA GLN A 248 20.24 17.46 7.36
C GLN A 248 18.97 16.63 7.26
N ILE A 249 18.35 16.25 8.39
CA ILE A 249 17.08 15.53 8.43
C ILE A 249 15.98 16.33 7.73
N GLN A 250 15.86 17.61 7.99
CA GLN A 250 14.88 18.47 7.33
C GLN A 250 15.15 18.61 5.83
N PHE A 251 16.41 18.71 5.43
CA PHE A 251 16.80 18.75 4.04
C PHE A 251 16.45 17.44 3.31
N LEU A 252 16.78 16.30 3.93
CA LEU A 252 16.48 14.97 3.41
C LEU A 252 14.98 14.71 3.28
N HIS A 253 14.21 15.09 4.27
CA HIS A 253 12.75 15.01 4.23
C HIS A 253 12.19 15.80 3.03
N ARG A 254 12.71 17.00 2.81
CA ARG A 254 12.31 17.82 1.65
C ARG A 254 12.86 17.30 0.33
N ALA A 255 14.10 16.78 0.30
CA ALA A 255 14.72 16.22 -0.89
C ALA A 255 14.04 14.91 -1.33
N GLY A 256 13.61 14.06 -0.40
CA GLY A 256 12.79 12.88 -0.69
C GLY A 256 11.50 13.26 -1.44
N TRP A 257 10.87 14.32 -1.01
CA TRP A 257 9.68 14.89 -1.67
C TRP A 257 9.92 15.35 -3.11
N MET A 258 11.18 15.70 -3.42
CA MET A 258 11.55 16.38 -4.67
C MET A 258 12.28 15.49 -5.66
N SER A 259 12.75 14.32 -5.24
CA SER A 259 13.57 13.44 -6.08
C SER A 259 12.88 12.96 -7.38
N ALA A 260 11.55 13.12 -7.48
CA ALA A 260 10.79 12.82 -8.70
C ALA A 260 10.70 13.98 -9.71
N ALA A 261 11.16 15.15 -9.35
CA ALA A 261 10.66 16.37 -9.97
C ALA A 261 11.69 17.16 -10.78
N GLY A 262 12.95 16.68 -10.87
CA GLY A 262 14.00 17.28 -11.71
C GLY A 262 14.59 18.59 -11.16
N PRO A 263 15.56 19.20 -11.92
CA PRO A 263 16.37 20.33 -11.47
C PRO A 263 15.58 21.56 -11.03
N GLY A 264 14.48 21.87 -11.73
CA GLY A 264 13.63 23.02 -11.39
C GLY A 264 12.96 22.92 -10.04
N SER A 265 12.63 21.71 -9.61
CA SER A 265 12.06 21.47 -8.29
C SER A 265 13.10 21.54 -7.19
N PHE A 266 14.33 21.11 -7.47
CA PHE A 266 15.47 21.29 -6.57
C PHE A 266 15.77 22.78 -6.35
N ALA A 267 15.82 23.57 -7.42
CA ALA A 267 16.00 25.02 -7.33
C ALA A 267 14.90 25.69 -6.50
N ARG A 268 13.64 25.28 -6.69
CA ARG A 268 12.50 25.77 -5.91
C ARG A 268 12.62 25.42 -4.44
N MET A 269 13.06 24.19 -4.11
CA MET A 269 13.31 23.77 -2.74
C MET A 269 14.39 24.63 -2.10
N TYR A 270 15.54 24.81 -2.79
CA TYR A 270 16.64 25.63 -2.31
C TYR A 270 16.18 27.08 -2.05
N LEU A 271 15.35 27.62 -2.93
CA LEU A 271 14.77 28.95 -2.76
C LEU A 271 13.89 29.04 -1.51
N ARG A 272 13.05 28.03 -1.27
CA ARG A 272 12.17 27.94 -0.10
C ARG A 272 12.97 27.80 1.21
N PHE A 273 14.07 27.06 1.17
CA PHE A 273 14.92 26.86 2.32
C PHE A 273 15.75 28.11 2.65
N LYS A 274 16.47 28.64 1.65
CA LYS A 274 17.41 29.74 1.84
C LYS A 274 16.72 31.12 1.91
N TYR A 275 15.66 31.29 1.12
CA TYR A 275 14.98 32.58 0.94
C TYR A 275 13.46 32.45 1.04
N PRO A 276 12.89 32.12 2.21
CA PRO A 276 11.46 31.79 2.35
C PRO A 276 10.52 32.95 1.98
N ARG A 277 10.96 34.21 2.19
CA ARG A 277 10.17 35.39 1.81
C ARG A 277 10.08 35.57 0.29
N LEU A 278 11.16 35.29 -0.42
CA LEU A 278 11.19 35.34 -1.88
C LEU A 278 10.40 34.19 -2.50
N ALA A 279 10.55 33.00 -1.93
CA ALA A 279 9.81 31.81 -2.37
C ALA A 279 8.29 32.01 -2.30
N ARG A 280 7.76 32.58 -1.22
CA ARG A 280 6.33 32.90 -1.09
C ARG A 280 5.81 33.84 -2.19
N ARG A 281 6.64 34.75 -2.69
CA ARG A 281 6.26 35.67 -3.78
C ARG A 281 6.32 35.00 -5.17
N THR A 282 7.23 34.07 -5.38
CA THR A 282 7.47 33.43 -6.68
C THR A 282 6.69 32.12 -6.86
N ASP A 283 6.29 31.44 -5.79
CA ASP A 283 5.60 30.16 -5.82
C ASP A 283 4.31 30.17 -6.67
N PRO A 284 3.41 31.17 -6.58
CA PRO A 284 2.19 31.19 -7.38
C PRO A 284 2.49 31.23 -8.89
N ALA A 285 3.49 32.01 -9.30
CA ALA A 285 3.89 32.11 -10.70
C ALA A 285 4.52 30.82 -11.23
N LEU A 286 5.36 30.17 -10.40
CA LEU A 286 5.99 28.89 -10.74
C LEU A 286 4.96 27.75 -10.82
N ASP A 287 3.93 27.77 -9.99
CA ASP A 287 2.84 26.79 -10.05
C ASP A 287 1.98 26.97 -11.30
N LEU A 288 1.71 28.20 -11.68
CA LEU A 288 1.03 28.49 -12.95
C LEU A 288 1.83 27.99 -14.15
N LEU A 289 3.12 28.30 -14.20
CA LEU A 289 4.03 27.84 -15.25
C LEU A 289 4.07 26.31 -15.34
N ARG A 290 4.13 25.63 -14.21
CA ARG A 290 4.11 24.16 -14.14
C ARG A 290 2.80 23.58 -14.70
N ARG A 291 1.65 24.18 -14.37
CA ARG A 291 0.34 23.75 -14.90
C ARG A 291 0.28 23.91 -16.42
N VAL A 292 0.81 25.00 -16.94
CA VAL A 292 0.89 25.23 -18.39
C VAL A 292 1.81 24.22 -19.06
N LEU A 293 3.01 23.98 -18.52
CA LEU A 293 3.96 23.01 -19.06
C LEU A 293 3.42 21.57 -19.05
N VAL A 294 2.69 21.17 -18.01
CA VAL A 294 2.04 19.86 -17.95
C VAL A 294 0.96 19.74 -19.02
N LYS A 295 0.14 20.77 -19.23
CA LYS A 295 -0.87 20.79 -20.31
C LYS A 295 -0.22 20.72 -21.70
N VAL A 296 0.84 21.47 -21.94
CA VAL A 296 1.58 21.44 -23.22
C VAL A 296 2.24 20.07 -23.47
N LYS A 297 2.80 19.45 -22.42
CA LYS A 297 3.38 18.09 -22.52
C LYS A 297 2.32 17.02 -22.79
N ALA A 298 1.12 17.17 -22.22
CA ALA A 298 0.00 16.28 -22.49
C ALA A 298 -0.50 16.38 -23.94
N LEU A 299 -0.52 17.58 -24.51
CA LEU A 299 -0.91 17.84 -25.89
C LEU A 299 0.13 17.33 -26.92
N ARG A 300 1.40 17.23 -26.54
CA ARG A 300 2.50 16.74 -27.40
C ARG A 300 2.72 15.23 -27.37
N ARG A 301 1.97 14.48 -26.57
CA ARG A 301 2.06 13.01 -26.60
C ARG A 301 1.32 12.50 -27.84
N PRO A 302 2.01 11.82 -28.80
CA PRO A 302 1.33 11.19 -29.91
C PRO A 302 0.35 10.13 -29.40
N PRO A 303 -0.80 9.95 -30.07
CA PRO A 303 -1.74 8.92 -29.70
C PRO A 303 -1.04 7.55 -29.73
N ARG A 304 -1.17 6.80 -28.63
CA ARG A 304 -0.68 5.41 -28.55
C ARG A 304 -1.30 4.65 -29.71
N ARG A 305 -0.49 4.16 -30.65
CA ARG A 305 -0.92 3.19 -31.65
C ARG A 305 -1.47 1.97 -30.92
N SER A 306 -2.73 1.70 -31.13
CA SER A 306 -3.36 0.42 -30.76
C SER A 306 -2.57 -0.71 -31.44
N PRO A 307 -2.30 -1.84 -30.74
CA PRO A 307 -1.73 -3.00 -31.38
C PRO A 307 -2.72 -3.48 -32.45
N SER A 308 -2.28 -3.49 -33.71
CA SER A 308 -3.04 -4.05 -34.83
C SER A 308 -3.35 -5.50 -34.49
N ARG A 309 -4.64 -5.84 -34.54
CA ARG A 309 -5.12 -7.22 -34.65
C ARG A 309 -4.35 -7.88 -35.80
N ALA A 310 -3.47 -8.81 -35.49
CA ALA A 310 -2.99 -9.77 -36.46
C ALA A 310 -4.16 -10.69 -36.79
N GLU A 311 -4.76 -10.46 -37.96
CA GLU A 311 -5.68 -11.39 -38.58
C GLU A 311 -4.98 -12.70 -38.84
N GLY A 312 -5.76 -13.77 -38.66
CA GLY A 312 -5.32 -15.12 -38.87
C GLY A 312 -4.89 -15.39 -40.31
N GLY A 313 -3.91 -16.25 -40.44
CA GLY A 313 -3.49 -16.92 -41.65
C GLY A 313 -3.32 -18.39 -41.33
N LYS A 314 -4.21 -19.17 -41.96
CA LYS A 314 -4.18 -20.61 -42.02
C LYS A 314 -2.81 -21.12 -42.51
N LEU A 315 -2.27 -22.15 -41.89
CA LEU A 315 -1.97 -23.46 -42.46
C LEU A 315 -1.48 -24.39 -41.35
#